data_ca5e42de3ac1d9a57994159048816f41
#
_entry.id   ca5e42de3ac1d9a57994159048816f41
#
_cell.length_a   1.000
_cell.length_b   1.000
_cell.length_c   1.000
_cell.angle_alpha   90.00
_cell.angle_beta   90.00
_cell.angle_gamma   90.00
#
_symmetry.space_group_name_H-M   'P 1'
#
loop_
_entity.id
_entity.type
_entity.pdbx_description
1 polymer ?
#
loop_
_entity_poly.entity_id
_entity_poly.type
_entity_poly.pdbx_seq_one_letter_code
_entity_poly.pdbx_strand_id
1 'polypeptide(L)'
;MARNRGPVWKVSRRLGFSVLETGEELVKRNYAPGQHGPVKRVKLTNYGLQLREKQRIRHMYGVNEKQFHNLFVKASKKAGVKGDNFLFMLESRLDNLVYRMGFARTRRGARQLVNHGHILVDGKRVDIPSFLVKPGQTIEVEESMLNNSAINEALEATLNTVAFVTVDKEAKKGTYNRLPERSELNQELDAALVVEFYNR
;
A
#
# COMPACT_ATOMS: atom_id res chain seq x y z
N MET A 1 13.64 5.87 -10.48
CA MET A 1 12.27 6.32 -10.08
C MET A 1 12.34 6.97 -8.69
N ALA A 2 11.68 8.13 -8.48
CA ALA A 2 11.66 8.78 -7.17
C ALA A 2 10.95 7.91 -6.13
N ARG A 3 11.52 7.80 -4.91
CA ARG A 3 11.00 6.94 -3.83
C ARG A 3 10.57 7.78 -2.63
N ASN A 4 9.56 7.30 -1.89
CA ASN A 4 9.26 7.82 -0.56
C ASN A 4 10.28 7.26 0.45
N ARG A 5 11.32 8.05 0.77
CA ARG A 5 12.41 7.66 1.68
C ARG A 5 12.28 8.22 3.10
N GLY A 6 11.23 8.98 3.37
CA GLY A 6 11.04 9.63 4.66
C GLY A 6 10.95 8.66 5.85
N PRO A 7 11.15 9.15 7.08
CA PRO A 7 11.05 8.37 8.30
C PRO A 7 9.59 8.00 8.60
N VAL A 8 9.23 6.73 8.38
CA VAL A 8 7.84 6.24 8.48
C VAL A 8 7.23 6.49 9.86
N TRP A 9 7.96 6.20 10.93
CA TRP A 9 7.49 6.38 12.30
C TRP A 9 7.12 7.84 12.63
N LYS A 10 7.91 8.81 12.12
CA LYS A 10 7.57 10.24 12.27
C LYS A 10 6.31 10.61 11.48
N VAL A 11 6.14 9.99 10.31
CA VAL A 11 4.94 10.20 9.47
C VAL A 11 3.71 9.63 10.14
N SER A 12 3.75 8.37 10.62
CA SER A 12 2.65 7.73 11.35
C SER A 12 2.22 8.56 12.56
N ARG A 13 3.17 8.99 13.39
CA ARG A 13 2.90 9.85 14.55
C ARG A 13 2.28 11.20 14.17
N ARG A 14 2.73 11.83 13.09
CA ARG A 14 2.14 13.09 12.60
C ARG A 14 0.70 12.91 12.13
N LEU A 15 0.41 11.79 11.47
CA LEU A 15 -0.90 11.49 10.92
C LEU A 15 -1.84 10.88 11.97
N GLY A 16 -1.31 10.40 13.11
CA GLY A 16 -2.07 9.62 14.09
C GLY A 16 -2.68 8.37 13.47
N PHE A 17 -1.91 7.70 12.59
CA PHE A 17 -2.34 6.55 11.81
C PHE A 17 -1.14 5.65 11.51
N SER A 18 -1.27 4.34 11.71
CA SER A 18 -0.21 3.40 11.42
C SER A 18 -0.03 3.21 9.92
N VAL A 19 1.04 3.80 9.37
CA VAL A 19 1.38 3.67 7.95
C VAL A 19 1.89 2.27 7.61
N LEU A 20 2.44 1.56 8.60
CA LEU A 20 2.95 0.19 8.44
C LEU A 20 1.89 -0.89 8.70
N GLU A 21 0.71 -0.51 9.17
CA GLU A 21 -0.38 -1.41 9.58
C GLU A 21 -0.01 -2.31 10.79
N THR A 22 1.14 -2.09 11.44
CA THR A 22 1.56 -2.84 12.64
C THR A 22 1.11 -2.19 13.95
N GLY A 23 0.88 -0.90 13.96
CA GLY A 23 0.52 -0.12 15.15
C GLY A 23 1.70 0.20 16.09
N GLU A 24 2.82 -0.49 15.98
CA GLU A 24 3.98 -0.37 16.87
C GLU A 24 4.52 1.07 17.00
N GLU A 25 4.51 1.82 15.90
CA GLU A 25 5.01 3.19 15.84
C GLU A 25 4.17 4.17 16.67
N LEU A 26 2.92 3.81 17.01
CA LEU A 26 2.02 4.63 17.81
C LEU A 26 2.01 4.22 19.28
N VAL A 27 2.37 2.96 19.61
CA VAL A 27 2.38 2.44 20.99
C VAL A 27 3.35 3.22 21.87
N LYS A 28 4.60 3.43 21.44
CA LYS A 28 5.62 4.12 22.24
C LYS A 28 5.36 5.62 22.38
N ARG A 29 4.85 6.27 21.33
CA ARG A 29 4.63 7.72 21.28
C ARG A 29 3.47 8.05 20.34
N ASN A 30 2.28 8.23 20.85
CA ASN A 30 1.06 8.52 20.09
C ASN A 30 0.86 10.00 19.73
N TYR A 31 1.85 10.85 19.98
CA TYR A 31 1.81 12.29 19.71
C TYR A 31 2.71 12.68 18.52
N ALA A 32 2.41 13.84 17.94
CA ALA A 32 3.16 14.37 16.80
C ALA A 32 4.66 14.52 17.10
N PRO A 33 5.58 14.33 16.13
CA PRO A 33 6.99 14.51 16.34
C PRO A 33 7.35 15.99 16.55
N GLY A 34 8.41 16.22 17.30
CA GLY A 34 8.96 17.56 17.62
C GLY A 34 8.79 17.92 19.10
N GLN A 35 9.46 19.00 19.52
CA GLN A 35 9.50 19.48 20.92
C GLN A 35 8.10 19.76 21.46
N HIS A 36 7.25 20.37 20.65
CA HIS A 36 5.89 20.76 21.05
C HIS A 36 4.84 19.67 20.78
N GLY A 37 5.25 18.48 20.31
CA GLY A 37 4.32 17.39 19.95
C GLY A 37 3.34 16.99 21.04
N PRO A 38 3.80 16.76 22.30
CA PRO A 38 2.93 16.33 23.41
C PRO A 38 1.87 17.34 23.81
N VAL A 39 2.19 18.62 23.69
CA VAL A 39 1.36 19.73 24.21
C VAL A 39 0.44 20.32 23.13
N LYS A 40 0.87 20.28 21.88
CA LYS A 40 0.18 20.95 20.78
C LYS A 40 -1.10 20.24 20.38
N ARG A 41 -2.25 20.79 20.73
CA ARG A 41 -3.56 20.39 20.20
C ARG A 41 -3.91 21.27 19.01
N VAL A 42 -3.97 20.68 17.80
CA VAL A 42 -4.32 21.39 16.58
C VAL A 42 -5.76 21.07 16.19
N LYS A 43 -6.64 22.10 16.19
CA LYS A 43 -7.95 21.98 15.57
C LYS A 43 -7.76 21.99 14.05
N LEU A 44 -8.15 20.92 13.39
CA LEU A 44 -8.04 20.80 11.94
C LEU A 44 -9.21 21.54 11.27
N THR A 45 -8.89 22.32 10.25
CA THR A 45 -9.89 22.84 9.31
C THR A 45 -10.35 21.73 8.36
N ASN A 46 -11.46 21.94 7.63
CA ASN A 46 -11.92 20.97 6.62
C ASN A 46 -10.82 20.63 5.60
N TYR A 47 -10.09 21.64 5.13
CA TYR A 47 -8.91 21.42 4.28
C TYR A 47 -7.85 20.55 4.96
N GLY A 48 -7.58 20.83 6.24
CA GLY A 48 -6.61 20.06 7.02
C GLY A 48 -7.00 18.59 7.18
N LEU A 49 -8.29 18.29 7.35
CA LEU A 49 -8.82 16.93 7.42
C LEU A 49 -8.64 16.20 6.09
N GLN A 50 -9.06 16.81 4.98
CA GLN A 50 -8.92 16.25 3.64
C GLN A 50 -7.44 16.01 3.27
N LEU A 51 -6.56 16.99 3.55
CA LEU A 51 -5.13 16.86 3.33
C LEU A 51 -4.53 15.72 4.17
N ARG A 52 -4.92 15.62 5.45
CA ARG A 52 -4.44 14.57 6.35
C ARG A 52 -4.84 13.19 5.84
N GLU A 53 -6.07 13.02 5.40
CA GLU A 53 -6.55 11.74 4.87
C GLU A 53 -5.84 11.36 3.57
N LYS A 54 -5.69 12.30 2.65
CA LYS A 54 -4.86 12.11 1.45
C LYS A 54 -3.45 11.64 1.80
N GLN A 55 -2.81 12.25 2.81
CA GLN A 55 -1.47 11.88 3.23
C GLN A 55 -1.43 10.50 3.90
N ARG A 56 -2.46 10.09 4.64
CA ARG A 56 -2.58 8.74 5.21
C ARG A 56 -2.52 7.70 4.10
N ILE A 57 -3.41 7.77 3.13
CA ILE A 57 -3.48 6.84 2.00
C ILE A 57 -2.16 6.87 1.21
N ARG A 58 -1.67 8.06 0.85
CA ARG A 58 -0.44 8.20 0.07
C ARG A 58 0.78 7.56 0.74
N HIS A 59 0.94 7.75 2.04
CA HIS A 59 2.08 7.21 2.77
C HIS A 59 1.95 5.70 3.04
N MET A 60 0.75 5.21 3.27
CA MET A 60 0.46 3.79 3.44
C MET A 60 0.90 2.97 2.21
N TYR A 61 0.52 3.42 1.00
CA TYR A 61 0.94 2.80 -0.25
C TYR A 61 2.35 3.23 -0.74
N GLY A 62 3.02 4.15 -0.04
CA GLY A 62 4.37 4.60 -0.37
C GLY A 62 4.50 5.29 -1.74
N VAL A 63 3.42 5.89 -2.22
CA VAL A 63 3.34 6.52 -3.56
C VAL A 63 3.74 7.99 -3.50
N ASN A 64 4.42 8.50 -4.53
CA ASN A 64 4.72 9.93 -4.68
C ASN A 64 3.48 10.70 -5.14
N GLU A 65 3.41 11.99 -4.81
CA GLU A 65 2.25 12.85 -5.09
C GLU A 65 1.84 12.83 -6.57
N LYS A 66 2.77 12.98 -7.50
CA LYS A 66 2.48 12.94 -8.94
C LYS A 66 1.85 11.62 -9.39
N GLN A 67 2.37 10.49 -8.90
CA GLN A 67 1.81 9.17 -9.22
C GLN A 67 0.43 8.98 -8.58
N PHE A 68 0.27 9.44 -7.34
CA PHE A 68 -0.97 9.38 -6.60
C PHE A 68 -2.09 10.16 -7.31
N HIS A 69 -1.81 11.40 -7.70
CA HIS A 69 -2.73 12.22 -8.48
C HIS A 69 -3.06 11.59 -9.84
N ASN A 70 -2.06 11.08 -10.57
CA ASN A 70 -2.30 10.42 -11.85
C ASN A 70 -3.18 9.16 -11.73
N LEU A 71 -3.04 8.38 -10.64
CA LEU A 71 -3.92 7.25 -10.34
C LEU A 71 -5.34 7.73 -10.03
N PHE A 72 -5.47 8.81 -9.27
CA PHE A 72 -6.78 9.41 -8.97
C PHE A 72 -7.50 9.85 -10.25
N VAL A 73 -6.82 10.55 -11.16
CA VAL A 73 -7.39 10.96 -12.45
C VAL A 73 -7.81 9.76 -13.29
N LYS A 74 -7.04 8.66 -13.27
CA LYS A 74 -7.42 7.42 -13.96
C LYS A 74 -8.64 6.75 -13.31
N ALA A 75 -8.70 6.71 -11.98
CA ALA A 75 -9.82 6.15 -11.24
C ALA A 75 -11.11 6.93 -11.46
N SER A 76 -11.02 8.26 -11.53
CA SER A 76 -12.18 9.14 -11.74
C SER A 76 -12.85 8.98 -13.12
N LYS A 77 -12.15 8.37 -14.08
CA LYS A 77 -12.70 8.05 -15.42
C LYS A 77 -13.45 6.72 -15.46
N LYS A 78 -13.35 5.90 -14.42
CA LYS A 78 -14.05 4.62 -14.34
C LYS A 78 -15.48 4.81 -13.81
N ALA A 79 -16.41 3.98 -14.27
CA ALA A 79 -17.76 3.92 -13.75
C ALA A 79 -17.76 3.49 -12.28
N GLY A 80 -18.71 3.99 -11.48
CA GLY A 80 -18.87 3.67 -10.07
C GLY A 80 -18.35 4.75 -9.13
N VAL A 81 -18.16 4.39 -7.85
CA VAL A 81 -17.71 5.32 -6.81
C VAL A 81 -16.23 5.65 -6.99
N LYS A 82 -15.93 6.93 -7.24
CA LYS A 82 -14.54 7.39 -7.52
C LYS A 82 -13.55 7.02 -6.44
N GLY A 83 -13.96 7.14 -5.16
CA GLY A 83 -13.11 6.82 -4.02
C GLY A 83 -12.73 5.34 -3.96
N ASP A 84 -13.70 4.45 -4.17
CA ASP A 84 -13.47 3.01 -4.15
C ASP A 84 -12.63 2.57 -5.34
N ASN A 85 -12.96 3.05 -6.55
CA ASN A 85 -12.14 2.82 -7.74
C ASN A 85 -10.68 3.23 -7.53
N PHE A 86 -10.45 4.33 -6.81
CA PHE A 86 -9.13 4.81 -6.51
C PHE A 86 -8.37 3.86 -5.55
N LEU A 87 -9.02 3.41 -4.48
CA LEU A 87 -8.44 2.42 -3.56
C LEU A 87 -8.17 1.09 -4.27
N PHE A 88 -9.09 0.61 -5.11
CA PHE A 88 -8.90 -0.63 -5.89
C PHE A 88 -7.71 -0.53 -6.84
N MET A 89 -7.50 0.63 -7.48
CA MET A 89 -6.32 0.83 -8.31
C MET A 89 -5.02 0.89 -7.50
N LEU A 90 -5.05 1.38 -6.26
CA LEU A 90 -3.89 1.35 -5.37
C LEU A 90 -3.58 -0.09 -4.92
N GLU A 91 -4.60 -0.88 -4.63
CA GLU A 91 -4.43 -2.30 -4.27
C GLU A 91 -3.97 -3.16 -5.46
N SER A 92 -4.42 -2.88 -6.68
CA SER A 92 -4.02 -3.61 -7.90
C SER A 92 -2.58 -3.35 -8.36
N ARG A 93 -1.81 -2.53 -7.66
CA ARG A 93 -0.40 -2.28 -8.00
C ARG A 93 0.44 -3.50 -7.64
N LEU A 94 1.41 -3.84 -8.50
CA LEU A 94 2.28 -4.99 -8.31
C LEU A 94 3.05 -4.94 -6.99
N ASP A 95 3.61 -3.76 -6.61
CA ASP A 95 4.32 -3.61 -5.35
C ASP A 95 3.44 -3.89 -4.12
N ASN A 96 2.15 -3.53 -4.20
CA ASN A 96 1.21 -3.78 -3.13
C ASN A 96 0.71 -5.25 -3.11
N LEU A 97 0.42 -5.85 -4.28
CA LEU A 97 0.01 -7.25 -4.35
C LEU A 97 1.10 -8.21 -3.83
N VAL A 98 2.37 -7.95 -4.17
CA VAL A 98 3.52 -8.71 -3.63
C VAL A 98 3.55 -8.63 -2.09
N TYR A 99 3.23 -7.47 -1.51
CA TYR A 99 3.09 -7.32 -0.06
C TYR A 99 1.86 -8.08 0.48
N ARG A 100 0.69 -7.97 -0.17
CA ARG A 100 -0.55 -8.65 0.25
C ARG A 100 -0.45 -10.17 0.17
N MET A 101 0.35 -10.69 -0.77
CA MET A 101 0.67 -12.13 -0.89
C MET A 101 1.67 -12.62 0.15
N GLY A 102 2.28 -11.73 0.94
CA GLY A 102 3.21 -12.09 2.00
C GLY A 102 4.64 -12.35 1.54
N PHE A 103 5.01 -12.06 0.28
CA PHE A 103 6.39 -12.22 -0.20
C PHE A 103 7.37 -11.20 0.40
N ALA A 104 6.86 -10.19 1.09
CA ALA A 104 7.68 -9.24 1.85
C ALA A 104 6.93 -8.73 3.10
N ARG A 105 7.66 -8.51 4.19
CA ARG A 105 7.10 -7.98 5.46
C ARG A 105 6.57 -6.55 5.36
N THR A 106 7.03 -5.79 4.36
CA THR A 106 6.64 -4.39 4.18
C THR A 106 6.45 -4.05 2.71
N ARG A 107 5.57 -3.07 2.40
CA ARG A 107 5.41 -2.55 1.04
C ARG A 107 6.73 -2.00 0.44
N ARG A 108 7.66 -1.53 1.27
CA ARG A 108 8.99 -1.09 0.81
C ARG A 108 9.85 -2.28 0.38
N GLY A 109 9.81 -3.38 1.14
CA GLY A 109 10.47 -4.65 0.77
C GLY A 109 9.88 -5.23 -0.51
N ALA A 110 8.56 -5.30 -0.61
CA ALA A 110 7.87 -5.75 -1.83
C ALA A 110 8.27 -4.93 -3.06
N ARG A 111 8.30 -3.61 -2.92
CA ARG A 111 8.75 -2.71 -3.98
C ARG A 111 10.23 -2.94 -4.37
N GLN A 112 11.07 -3.30 -3.41
CA GLN A 112 12.47 -3.64 -3.70
C GLN A 112 12.57 -4.93 -4.50
N LEU A 113 11.82 -5.98 -4.13
CA LEU A 113 11.78 -7.23 -4.88
C LEU A 113 11.36 -6.99 -6.34
N VAL A 114 10.29 -6.22 -6.55
CA VAL A 114 9.85 -5.88 -7.91
C VAL A 114 10.91 -5.08 -8.67
N ASN A 115 11.48 -4.01 -8.09
CA ASN A 115 12.47 -3.18 -8.76
C ASN A 115 13.77 -3.94 -9.14
N HIS A 116 14.10 -4.97 -8.36
CA HIS A 116 15.26 -5.82 -8.66
C HIS A 116 14.95 -6.92 -9.68
N GLY A 117 13.67 -7.00 -10.11
CA GLY A 117 13.21 -7.91 -11.15
C GLY A 117 13.05 -9.35 -10.66
N HIS A 118 12.84 -9.56 -9.36
CA HIS A 118 12.64 -10.88 -8.77
C HIS A 118 11.19 -11.36 -8.79
N ILE A 119 10.33 -10.66 -9.53
CA ILE A 119 8.89 -10.96 -9.62
C ILE A 119 8.52 -11.19 -11.09
N LEU A 120 7.79 -12.26 -11.33
CA LEU A 120 7.20 -12.61 -12.61
C LEU A 120 5.69 -12.38 -12.54
N VAL A 121 5.11 -11.90 -13.64
CA VAL A 121 3.66 -11.82 -13.85
C VAL A 121 3.33 -12.64 -15.09
N ASP A 122 2.51 -13.67 -14.94
CA ASP A 122 2.20 -14.65 -15.99
C ASP A 122 3.47 -15.21 -16.67
N GLY A 123 4.49 -15.56 -15.86
CA GLY A 123 5.78 -16.09 -16.32
C GLY A 123 6.72 -15.05 -16.93
N LYS A 124 6.34 -13.77 -17.00
CA LYS A 124 7.18 -12.69 -17.55
C LYS A 124 7.72 -11.80 -16.45
N ARG A 125 9.02 -11.53 -16.47
CA ARG A 125 9.69 -10.63 -15.53
C ARG A 125 9.13 -9.20 -15.64
N VAL A 126 8.71 -8.63 -14.51
CA VAL A 126 8.22 -7.26 -14.41
C VAL A 126 8.96 -6.52 -13.31
N ASP A 127 9.71 -5.48 -13.66
CA ASP A 127 10.51 -4.64 -12.74
C ASP A 127 9.87 -3.29 -12.43
N ILE A 128 8.59 -3.10 -12.82
CA ILE A 128 7.85 -1.86 -12.65
C ILE A 128 6.87 -1.98 -11.46
N PRO A 129 7.17 -1.40 -10.26
CA PRO A 129 6.30 -1.50 -9.10
C PRO A 129 4.90 -0.91 -9.27
N SER A 130 4.76 0.05 -10.18
CA SER A 130 3.48 0.67 -10.49
C SER A 130 2.67 -0.06 -11.57
N PHE A 131 3.13 -1.22 -12.01
CA PHE A 131 2.37 -2.08 -12.91
C PHE A 131 1.03 -2.43 -12.29
N LEU A 132 -0.06 -2.27 -13.06
CA LEU A 132 -1.41 -2.60 -12.60
C LEU A 132 -1.75 -4.01 -13.06
N VAL A 133 -1.81 -4.89 -12.10
CA VAL A 133 -2.17 -6.30 -12.31
C VAL A 133 -3.68 -6.39 -12.49
N LYS A 134 -4.11 -7.24 -13.42
CA LYS A 134 -5.54 -7.50 -13.68
C LYS A 134 -5.99 -8.76 -12.93
N PRO A 135 -7.26 -8.85 -12.54
CA PRO A 135 -7.82 -10.10 -12.03
C PRO A 135 -7.55 -11.28 -12.98
N GLY A 136 -7.22 -12.43 -12.41
CA GLY A 136 -6.84 -13.65 -13.11
C GLY A 136 -5.35 -13.81 -13.39
N GLN A 137 -4.54 -12.75 -13.24
CA GLN A 137 -3.08 -12.85 -13.45
C GLN A 137 -2.38 -13.50 -12.25
N THR A 138 -1.31 -14.24 -12.57
CA THR A 138 -0.45 -14.91 -11.59
C THR A 138 0.80 -14.07 -11.30
N ILE A 139 1.22 -14.07 -10.05
CA ILE A 139 2.44 -13.39 -9.58
C ILE A 139 3.32 -14.45 -8.92
N GLU A 140 4.55 -14.57 -9.38
CA GLU A 140 5.49 -15.61 -8.96
C GLU A 140 6.82 -14.97 -8.56
N VAL A 141 7.51 -15.59 -7.61
CA VAL A 141 8.88 -15.24 -7.27
C VAL A 141 9.82 -15.94 -8.25
N GLU A 142 10.81 -15.21 -8.78
CA GLU A 142 11.83 -15.75 -9.68
C GLU A 142 12.60 -16.92 -9.02
N GLU A 143 12.93 -17.95 -9.78
CA GLU A 143 13.59 -19.18 -9.29
C GLU A 143 14.86 -18.90 -8.50
N SER A 144 15.65 -17.92 -8.91
CA SER A 144 16.88 -17.49 -8.23
C SER A 144 16.66 -17.03 -6.79
N MET A 145 15.43 -16.62 -6.44
CA MET A 145 15.05 -16.09 -5.14
C MET A 145 14.18 -17.02 -4.30
N LEU A 146 13.88 -18.22 -4.78
CA LEU A 146 13.06 -19.18 -4.04
C LEU A 146 13.65 -19.57 -2.67
N ASN A 147 14.97 -19.61 -2.55
CA ASN A 147 15.66 -19.96 -1.30
C ASN A 147 16.03 -18.75 -0.43
N ASN A 148 15.50 -17.57 -0.75
CA ASN A 148 15.81 -16.36 0.01
C ASN A 148 15.18 -16.37 1.39
N SER A 149 16.00 -16.25 2.45
CA SER A 149 15.56 -16.28 3.86
C SER A 149 14.54 -15.19 4.17
N ALA A 150 14.71 -13.96 3.62
CA ALA A 150 13.81 -12.84 3.89
C ALA A 150 12.39 -13.07 3.32
N ILE A 151 12.27 -13.79 2.18
CA ILE A 151 10.96 -14.16 1.61
C ILE A 151 10.33 -15.27 2.45
N ASN A 152 11.11 -16.28 2.86
CA ASN A 152 10.62 -17.37 3.70
C ASN A 152 10.11 -16.85 5.04
N GLU A 153 10.90 -16.02 5.73
CA GLU A 153 10.50 -15.39 6.97
C GLU A 153 9.25 -14.48 6.81
N ALA A 154 9.08 -13.82 5.67
CA ALA A 154 7.89 -13.01 5.40
C ALA A 154 6.65 -13.87 5.23
N LEU A 155 6.75 -15.00 4.51
CA LEU A 155 5.67 -15.97 4.31
C LEU A 155 5.25 -16.65 5.61
N GLU A 156 6.21 -17.00 6.47
CA GLU A 156 5.95 -17.58 7.81
C GLU A 156 5.25 -16.56 8.72
N ALA A 157 5.69 -15.30 8.70
CA ALA A 157 5.08 -14.23 9.48
C ALA A 157 3.66 -13.86 9.01
N THR A 158 3.32 -14.18 7.75
CA THR A 158 1.99 -13.92 7.18
C THR A 158 1.07 -15.11 7.46
N LEU A 159 0.29 -15.02 8.53
CA LEU A 159 -0.66 -16.08 8.91
C LEU A 159 -1.83 -16.15 7.92
N ASN A 160 -2.43 -15.00 7.61
CA ASN A 160 -3.60 -14.91 6.74
C ASN A 160 -3.33 -13.99 5.57
N THR A 161 -3.74 -14.39 4.39
CA THR A 161 -3.77 -13.56 3.18
C THR A 161 -5.15 -12.93 3.02
N VAL A 162 -5.24 -11.82 2.29
CA VAL A 162 -6.52 -11.17 1.97
C VAL A 162 -7.35 -12.01 1.01
N ALA A 163 -8.66 -11.96 1.11
CA ALA A 163 -9.57 -12.85 0.38
C ALA A 163 -9.54 -12.70 -1.16
N PHE A 164 -9.08 -11.58 -1.67
CA PHE A 164 -8.99 -11.32 -3.11
C PHE A 164 -7.71 -11.85 -3.77
N VAL A 165 -6.81 -12.52 -3.01
CA VAL A 165 -5.63 -13.23 -3.53
C VAL A 165 -5.59 -14.65 -2.99
N THR A 166 -5.12 -15.58 -3.80
CA THR A 166 -4.81 -16.94 -3.38
C THR A 166 -3.30 -17.13 -3.48
N VAL A 167 -2.67 -17.70 -2.46
CA VAL A 167 -1.21 -17.86 -2.40
C VAL A 167 -0.86 -19.31 -2.10
N ASP A 168 -0.04 -19.88 -2.96
CA ASP A 168 0.69 -21.12 -2.71
C ASP A 168 2.05 -20.75 -2.10
N LYS A 169 2.21 -21.04 -0.81
CA LYS A 169 3.43 -20.69 -0.07
C LYS A 169 4.62 -21.56 -0.47
N GLU A 170 4.37 -22.81 -0.87
CA GLU A 170 5.44 -23.75 -1.27
C GLU A 170 5.99 -23.37 -2.65
N ALA A 171 5.11 -23.16 -3.61
CA ALA A 171 5.49 -22.73 -4.94
C ALA A 171 5.87 -21.24 -5.02
N LYS A 172 5.64 -20.45 -3.95
CA LYS A 172 5.83 -18.98 -3.92
C LYS A 172 5.17 -18.28 -5.09
N LYS A 173 3.94 -18.70 -5.36
CA LYS A 173 3.10 -18.25 -6.43
C LYS A 173 1.76 -17.78 -5.88
N GLY A 174 1.26 -16.67 -6.38
CA GLY A 174 -0.06 -16.18 -6.00
C GLY A 174 -0.89 -15.78 -7.22
N THR A 175 -2.20 -15.86 -7.08
CA THR A 175 -3.15 -15.43 -8.10
C THR A 175 -3.97 -14.27 -7.57
N TYR A 176 -4.12 -13.23 -8.38
CA TYR A 176 -5.02 -12.10 -8.11
C TYR A 176 -6.39 -12.45 -8.65
N ASN A 177 -7.29 -12.96 -7.80
CA ASN A 177 -8.58 -13.54 -8.23
C ASN A 177 -9.58 -12.49 -8.71
N ARG A 178 -9.79 -11.43 -7.92
CA ARG A 178 -10.79 -10.39 -8.15
C ARG A 178 -10.35 -9.04 -7.62
N LEU A 179 -11.05 -7.98 -7.99
CA LEU A 179 -10.89 -6.70 -7.32
C LEU A 179 -11.32 -6.82 -5.85
N PRO A 180 -10.65 -6.12 -4.92
CA PRO A 180 -11.06 -6.10 -3.53
C PRO A 180 -12.44 -5.45 -3.38
N GLU A 181 -13.15 -5.80 -2.30
CA GLU A 181 -14.32 -5.08 -1.84
C GLU A 181 -13.92 -4.00 -0.83
N ARG A 182 -14.74 -2.96 -0.66
CA ARG A 182 -14.45 -1.90 0.31
C ARG A 182 -14.34 -2.45 1.75
N SER A 183 -15.12 -3.47 2.08
CA SER A 183 -15.11 -4.18 3.37
C SER A 183 -13.81 -4.88 3.71
N GLU A 184 -13.06 -5.31 2.68
CA GLU A 184 -11.77 -6.01 2.83
C GLU A 184 -10.58 -5.06 3.01
N LEU A 185 -10.78 -3.78 2.75
CA LEU A 185 -9.77 -2.74 2.88
C LEU A 185 -9.82 -2.11 4.27
N ASN A 186 -8.74 -1.42 4.63
CA ASN A 186 -8.68 -0.70 5.90
C ASN A 186 -9.84 0.31 6.01
N GLN A 187 -10.72 0.09 7.01
CA GLN A 187 -11.92 0.89 7.24
C GLN A 187 -11.62 2.29 7.80
N GLU A 188 -10.44 2.48 8.40
CA GLU A 188 -10.01 3.79 8.91
C GLU A 188 -9.73 4.82 7.78
N LEU A 189 -9.63 4.36 6.52
CA LEU A 189 -9.34 5.23 5.39
C LEU A 189 -10.63 5.78 4.79
N ASP A 190 -10.75 7.09 4.72
CA ASP A 190 -11.87 7.77 4.06
C ASP A 190 -11.47 8.30 2.68
N ALA A 191 -11.82 7.52 1.66
CA ALA A 191 -11.55 7.90 0.27
C ALA A 191 -12.42 9.08 -0.21
N ALA A 192 -13.58 9.35 0.42
CA ALA A 192 -14.42 10.48 0.05
C ALA A 192 -13.73 11.81 0.33
N LEU A 193 -13.02 11.94 1.45
CA LEU A 193 -12.23 13.13 1.77
C LEU A 193 -11.11 13.40 0.74
N VAL A 194 -10.56 12.33 0.14
CA VAL A 194 -9.56 12.48 -0.93
C VAL A 194 -10.20 12.97 -2.22
N VAL A 195 -11.40 12.48 -2.55
CA VAL A 195 -12.18 12.97 -3.70
C VAL A 195 -12.51 14.45 -3.53
N GLU A 196 -12.96 14.87 -2.34
CA GLU A 196 -13.24 16.27 -2.03
C GLU A 196 -11.97 17.14 -2.13
N PHE A 197 -10.82 16.62 -1.68
CA PHE A 197 -9.54 17.33 -1.77
C PHE A 197 -9.14 17.65 -3.21
N TYR A 198 -9.38 16.74 -4.16
CA TYR A 198 -9.00 16.91 -5.56
C TYR A 198 -10.10 17.56 -6.44
N ASN A 199 -11.33 17.69 -5.94
CA ASN A 199 -12.43 18.36 -6.65
C ASN A 199 -12.48 19.88 -6.39
N ARG A 200 -11.53 20.43 -5.66
CA ARG A 200 -11.42 21.86 -5.36
C ARG A 200 -10.86 22.65 -6.52
#